data_f9e10821aafc23eaaa0471bc9af2ecbb
#
_entry.id   f9e10821aafc23eaaa0471bc9af2ecbb
#
_cell.length_a   1.000
_cell.length_b   1.000
_cell.length_c   1.000
_cell.angle_alpha   90.00
_cell.angle_beta   90.00
_cell.angle_gamma   90.00
#
_symmetry.space_group_name_H-M   'P 1'
#
loop_
_entity.id
_entity.type
_entity.pdbx_description
1 polymer ?
#
loop_
_entity_poly.entity_id
_entity_poly.type
_entity_poly.pdbx_seq_one_letter_code
_entity_poly.pdbx_strand_id
1 'polypeptide(L)'
;MYESSYLRMEYIVRQYEQIWIKEKQKVNVLDIGSYDVNGTYRTIFNDPVYQYTGMDMSPGPNVNIVPRDIYQWNEIADETFDVVVSGQVFEHIEFPWLTIKEIARVLKPSGFCILIAPSSGMEHKAPKDCYRYYADGLSALAKWADFKVLHASVGGVPDICELDDWTDDWNDACMVAQKKPFMVEGDINMFFQEKRVPVYGYHDIYKLWETEVRRACSKFDGEKPIALFGAGLIGSTVLDILGADKVSFYIDNSLSKIGKEYRDKNVISFDEYSKMSGQYNCLITASYKISLEIRKQLEAAGVEYRMLYDAVLG
;
A
#
# COMPACT_ATOMS: atom_id res chain seq x y z
N MET A 1 -4.61 -0.15 -15.75
CA MET A 1 -3.59 0.37 -14.80
C MET A 1 -4.17 1.58 -14.11
N TYR A 2 -3.98 1.73 -12.81
CA TYR A 2 -4.41 2.90 -12.05
C TYR A 2 -3.30 3.95 -12.04
N GLU A 3 -3.66 5.24 -11.92
CA GLU A 3 -2.71 6.35 -11.88
C GLU A 3 -1.70 6.20 -10.74
N SER A 4 -2.15 5.76 -9.56
CA SER A 4 -1.30 5.47 -8.40
C SER A 4 -0.21 4.44 -8.71
N SER A 5 -0.54 3.36 -9.43
CA SER A 5 0.43 2.34 -9.85
C SER A 5 1.45 2.87 -10.85
N TYR A 6 1.01 3.73 -11.79
CA TYR A 6 1.91 4.39 -12.74
C TYR A 6 2.94 5.28 -12.04
N LEU A 7 2.46 6.15 -11.16
CA LEU A 7 3.31 7.09 -10.44
C LEU A 7 4.30 6.39 -9.50
N ARG A 8 3.87 5.29 -8.86
CA ARG A 8 4.76 4.44 -8.05
C ARG A 8 5.86 3.81 -8.91
N MET A 9 5.51 3.25 -10.07
CA MET A 9 6.49 2.68 -10.99
C MET A 9 7.47 3.75 -11.48
N GLU A 10 6.98 4.91 -11.90
CA GLU A 10 7.82 6.02 -12.34
C GLU A 10 8.78 6.47 -11.23
N TYR A 11 8.29 6.68 -10.02
CA TYR A 11 9.13 7.05 -8.88
C TYR A 11 10.23 6.02 -8.65
N ILE A 12 9.88 4.73 -8.57
CA ILE A 12 10.84 3.65 -8.35
C ILE A 12 11.89 3.63 -9.46
N VAL A 13 11.46 3.72 -10.73
CA VAL A 13 12.37 3.74 -11.87
C VAL A 13 13.36 4.90 -11.74
N ARG A 14 12.91 6.13 -11.44
CA ARG A 14 13.77 7.31 -11.26
C ARG A 14 14.77 7.16 -10.11
N GLN A 15 14.43 6.43 -9.05
CA GLN A 15 15.37 6.17 -7.94
C GLN A 15 16.51 5.22 -8.35
N TYR A 16 16.23 4.25 -9.20
CA TYR A 16 17.18 3.17 -9.52
C TYR A 16 17.81 3.29 -10.90
N GLU A 17 17.25 4.10 -11.83
CA GLU A 17 17.68 4.14 -13.24
C GLU A 17 19.17 4.45 -13.42
N GLN A 18 19.76 5.29 -12.58
CA GLN A 18 21.18 5.62 -12.65
C GLN A 18 22.09 4.40 -12.43
N ILE A 19 21.58 3.36 -11.73
CA ILE A 19 22.35 2.14 -11.47
C ILE A 19 22.43 1.27 -12.72
N TRP A 20 21.31 1.09 -13.41
CA TRP A 20 21.29 0.21 -14.59
C TRP A 20 21.60 0.91 -15.91
N ILE A 21 21.49 2.25 -16.00
CA ILE A 21 21.89 3.03 -17.17
C ILE A 21 23.41 3.20 -17.21
N LYS A 22 24.07 3.30 -16.03
CA LYS A 22 25.51 3.56 -15.92
C LYS A 22 26.30 2.63 -16.84
N GLU A 23 27.09 3.23 -17.75
CA GLU A 23 27.96 2.51 -18.71
C GLU A 23 27.24 1.70 -19.80
N LYS A 24 25.91 1.73 -19.88
CA LYS A 24 25.16 1.01 -20.91
C LYS A 24 24.71 1.94 -22.03
N GLN A 25 24.94 1.50 -23.28
CA GLN A 25 24.37 2.18 -24.43
C GLN A 25 22.90 1.83 -24.65
N LYS A 26 22.47 0.67 -24.15
CA LYS A 26 21.11 0.16 -24.28
C LYS A 26 20.71 -0.64 -23.04
N VAL A 27 19.50 -0.41 -22.57
CA VAL A 27 18.86 -1.10 -21.43
C VAL A 27 17.61 -1.79 -21.94
N ASN A 28 17.59 -3.12 -21.91
CA ASN A 28 16.44 -3.91 -22.32
C ASN A 28 15.45 -4.01 -21.16
N VAL A 29 14.21 -3.61 -21.38
CA VAL A 29 13.14 -3.63 -20.39
C VAL A 29 12.04 -4.60 -20.85
N LEU A 30 11.62 -5.51 -19.97
CA LEU A 30 10.42 -6.32 -20.14
C LEU A 30 9.33 -5.81 -19.23
N ASP A 31 8.16 -5.54 -19.78
CA ASP A 31 6.92 -5.24 -19.03
C ASP A 31 5.95 -6.41 -19.12
N ILE A 32 5.66 -7.04 -17.98
CA ILE A 32 4.78 -8.19 -17.87
C ILE A 32 3.36 -7.72 -17.53
N GLY A 33 2.38 -8.16 -18.32
CA GLY A 33 0.99 -7.68 -18.24
C GLY A 33 0.85 -6.33 -18.93
N SER A 34 1.52 -6.17 -20.07
CA SER A 34 1.68 -4.89 -20.75
C SER A 34 0.48 -4.49 -21.63
N TYR A 35 -0.57 -5.30 -21.68
CA TYR A 35 -1.75 -4.96 -22.50
C TYR A 35 -2.33 -3.61 -22.06
N ASP A 36 -2.32 -2.65 -22.96
CA ASP A 36 -2.80 -1.29 -22.68
C ASP A 36 -4.32 -1.22 -22.71
N VAL A 37 -4.95 -1.31 -21.55
CA VAL A 37 -6.39 -1.11 -21.37
C VAL A 37 -6.69 0.38 -21.08
N ASN A 38 -5.97 0.97 -20.15
CA ASN A 38 -6.16 2.33 -19.64
C ASN A 38 -4.86 2.93 -19.10
N GLY A 39 -3.76 2.72 -19.82
CA GLY A 39 -2.42 3.25 -19.52
C GLY A 39 -1.31 2.19 -19.62
N THR A 40 -0.09 2.65 -19.79
CA THR A 40 1.10 1.80 -20.01
C THR A 40 2.33 2.37 -19.31
N TYR A 41 3.21 1.52 -18.80
CA TYR A 41 4.52 1.91 -18.29
C TYR A 41 5.54 2.29 -19.39
N ARG A 42 5.23 2.02 -20.67
CA ARG A 42 6.11 2.36 -21.81
C ARG A 42 6.57 3.82 -21.78
N THR A 43 5.72 4.74 -21.35
CA THR A 43 6.02 6.18 -21.30
C THR A 43 7.08 6.55 -20.26
N ILE A 44 7.28 5.72 -19.24
CA ILE A 44 8.37 5.86 -18.25
C ILE A 44 9.73 5.57 -18.90
N PHE A 45 9.76 4.64 -19.88
CA PHE A 45 10.93 4.16 -20.58
C PHE A 45 11.05 4.75 -21.99
N ASN A 46 10.77 6.06 -22.14
CA ASN A 46 10.78 6.77 -23.44
C ASN A 46 12.15 7.30 -23.84
N ASP A 47 13.16 7.27 -22.97
CA ASP A 47 14.54 7.64 -23.32
C ASP A 47 15.09 6.65 -24.35
N PRO A 48 15.84 7.12 -25.40
CA PRO A 48 16.44 6.26 -26.41
C PRO A 48 17.39 5.16 -25.88
N VAL A 49 17.85 5.27 -24.65
CA VAL A 49 18.65 4.22 -23.99
C VAL A 49 17.82 2.96 -23.75
N TYR A 50 16.51 3.07 -23.61
CA TYR A 50 15.63 1.95 -23.32
C TYR A 50 15.15 1.22 -24.58
N GLN A 51 15.19 -0.10 -24.52
CA GLN A 51 14.53 -1.00 -25.46
C GLN A 51 13.40 -1.72 -24.74
N TYR A 52 12.23 -1.14 -24.80
CA TYR A 52 11.04 -1.64 -24.12
C TYR A 52 10.36 -2.74 -24.94
N THR A 53 10.06 -3.86 -24.25
CA THR A 53 9.31 -5.00 -24.78
C THR A 53 8.13 -5.27 -23.85
N GLY A 54 6.92 -5.23 -24.38
CA GLY A 54 5.72 -5.60 -23.65
C GLY A 54 5.37 -7.08 -23.85
N MET A 55 5.00 -7.77 -22.79
CA MET A 55 4.51 -9.16 -22.81
C MET A 55 3.16 -9.26 -22.10
N ASP A 56 2.23 -9.97 -22.73
CA ASP A 56 0.92 -10.26 -22.16
C ASP A 56 0.41 -11.63 -22.62
N MET A 57 -0.54 -12.21 -21.88
CA MET A 57 -1.19 -13.46 -22.25
C MET A 57 -2.09 -13.33 -23.50
N SER A 58 -2.46 -12.12 -23.87
CA SER A 58 -3.32 -11.80 -25.00
C SER A 58 -2.66 -10.80 -25.96
N PRO A 59 -2.81 -10.94 -27.28
CA PRO A 59 -2.31 -9.95 -28.23
C PRO A 59 -3.12 -8.67 -28.15
N GLY A 60 -2.48 -7.51 -28.29
CA GLY A 60 -3.14 -6.21 -28.30
C GLY A 60 -2.19 -5.03 -28.22
N PRO A 61 -2.73 -3.83 -27.95
CA PRO A 61 -1.92 -2.62 -27.81
C PRO A 61 -0.81 -2.82 -26.77
N ASN A 62 0.40 -2.33 -27.10
CA ASN A 62 1.59 -2.41 -26.26
C ASN A 62 2.20 -3.83 -26.05
N VAL A 63 1.64 -4.88 -26.66
CA VAL A 63 2.10 -6.26 -26.54
C VAL A 63 3.01 -6.62 -27.73
N ASN A 64 4.26 -6.99 -27.44
CA ASN A 64 5.25 -7.45 -28.42
C ASN A 64 5.40 -8.98 -28.37
N ILE A 65 5.19 -9.60 -27.20
CA ILE A 65 5.34 -11.04 -26.97
C ILE A 65 4.06 -11.56 -26.34
N VAL A 66 3.52 -12.64 -26.93
CA VAL A 66 2.45 -13.44 -26.34
C VAL A 66 3.04 -14.82 -26.08
N PRO A 67 3.34 -15.21 -24.83
CA PRO A 67 3.94 -16.50 -24.55
C PRO A 67 2.94 -17.63 -24.80
N ARG A 68 3.40 -18.76 -25.34
CA ARG A 68 2.57 -19.95 -25.54
C ARG A 68 2.20 -20.62 -24.23
N ASP A 69 3.09 -20.53 -23.26
CA ASP A 69 2.88 -20.96 -21.89
C ASP A 69 3.14 -19.79 -20.93
N ILE A 70 2.15 -19.46 -20.13
CA ILE A 70 2.25 -18.31 -19.20
C ILE A 70 3.27 -18.52 -18.07
N TYR A 71 3.77 -19.75 -17.89
CA TYR A 71 4.76 -20.11 -16.87
C TYR A 71 6.08 -20.63 -17.46
N GLN A 72 6.21 -20.70 -18.80
CA GLN A 72 7.43 -21.10 -19.51
C GLN A 72 7.59 -20.24 -20.78
N TRP A 73 8.37 -19.19 -20.69
CA TRP A 73 8.54 -18.19 -21.76
C TRP A 73 9.63 -18.61 -22.75
N ASN A 74 9.37 -19.69 -23.51
CA ASN A 74 10.32 -20.25 -24.47
C ASN A 74 10.67 -19.29 -25.62
N GLU A 75 9.87 -18.25 -25.83
CA GLU A 75 10.10 -17.19 -26.80
C GLU A 75 11.18 -16.22 -26.37
N ILE A 76 11.59 -16.25 -25.10
CA ILE A 76 12.58 -15.36 -24.49
C ILE A 76 13.80 -16.16 -24.05
N ALA A 77 14.97 -15.80 -24.59
CA ALA A 77 16.23 -16.40 -24.18
C ALA A 77 16.59 -16.02 -22.73
N ASP A 78 17.42 -16.84 -22.10
CA ASP A 78 18.00 -16.53 -20.80
C ASP A 78 18.79 -15.21 -20.86
N GLU A 79 18.82 -14.49 -19.77
CA GLU A 79 19.65 -13.29 -19.57
C GLU A 79 19.48 -12.22 -20.67
N THR A 80 18.24 -11.98 -21.10
CA THR A 80 17.89 -11.04 -22.18
C THR A 80 17.70 -9.61 -21.67
N PHE A 81 17.08 -9.45 -20.49
CA PHE A 81 16.64 -8.15 -20.00
C PHE A 81 17.48 -7.62 -18.84
N ASP A 82 17.66 -6.31 -18.84
CA ASP A 82 18.33 -5.59 -17.76
C ASP A 82 17.37 -5.27 -16.62
N VAL A 83 16.11 -5.00 -16.98
CA VAL A 83 15.04 -4.65 -16.04
C VAL A 83 13.76 -5.39 -16.43
N VAL A 84 13.08 -5.96 -15.47
CA VAL A 84 11.72 -6.51 -15.61
C VAL A 84 10.80 -5.74 -14.69
N VAL A 85 9.71 -5.23 -15.25
CA VAL A 85 8.65 -4.53 -14.50
C VAL A 85 7.33 -5.28 -14.63
N SER A 86 6.48 -5.20 -13.62
CA SER A 86 5.11 -5.68 -13.68
C SER A 86 4.25 -4.92 -12.66
N GLY A 87 3.10 -4.47 -13.07
CA GLY A 87 2.16 -3.80 -12.18
C GLY A 87 0.72 -4.21 -12.43
N GLN A 88 -0.01 -4.54 -11.35
CA GLN A 88 -1.40 -4.97 -11.40
C GLN A 88 -1.59 -6.26 -12.22
N VAL A 89 -0.72 -7.25 -11.99
CA VAL A 89 -0.72 -8.54 -12.71
C VAL A 89 -0.56 -9.72 -11.76
N PHE A 90 0.30 -9.59 -10.75
CA PHE A 90 0.64 -10.71 -9.86
C PHE A 90 -0.56 -11.20 -9.04
N GLU A 91 -1.54 -10.36 -8.78
CA GLU A 91 -2.82 -10.75 -8.16
C GLU A 91 -3.63 -11.71 -9.02
N HIS A 92 -3.41 -11.72 -10.34
CA HIS A 92 -4.11 -12.56 -11.31
C HIS A 92 -3.38 -13.86 -11.62
N ILE A 93 -2.13 -14.01 -11.20
CA ILE A 93 -1.28 -15.19 -11.50
C ILE A 93 -1.51 -16.28 -10.45
N GLU A 94 -1.97 -17.48 -10.88
CA GLU A 94 -2.25 -18.60 -9.97
C GLU A 94 -0.99 -19.15 -9.31
N PHE A 95 0.14 -19.22 -10.05
CA PHE A 95 1.40 -19.80 -9.59
C PHE A 95 2.54 -18.77 -9.66
N PRO A 96 2.49 -17.70 -8.84
CA PRO A 96 3.45 -16.58 -8.92
C PRO A 96 4.90 -17.01 -8.68
N TRP A 97 5.11 -18.13 -7.96
CA TRP A 97 6.44 -18.70 -7.78
C TRP A 97 7.05 -19.28 -9.06
N LEU A 98 6.25 -19.68 -10.06
CA LEU A 98 6.74 -20.08 -11.38
C LEU A 98 7.12 -18.83 -12.18
N THR A 99 6.26 -17.81 -12.19
CA THR A 99 6.50 -16.55 -12.89
C THR A 99 7.76 -15.85 -12.39
N ILE A 100 7.99 -15.77 -11.08
CA ILE A 100 9.20 -15.13 -10.55
C ILE A 100 10.48 -15.90 -10.93
N LYS A 101 10.41 -17.23 -11.11
CA LYS A 101 11.54 -18.03 -11.62
C LYS A 101 11.82 -17.74 -13.09
N GLU A 102 10.80 -17.55 -13.93
CA GLU A 102 10.97 -17.11 -15.31
C GLU A 102 11.55 -15.69 -15.38
N ILE A 103 11.10 -14.78 -14.51
CA ILE A 103 11.72 -13.45 -14.38
C ILE A 103 13.21 -13.58 -14.05
N ALA A 104 13.56 -14.45 -13.10
CA ALA A 104 14.95 -14.69 -12.74
C ALA A 104 15.77 -15.26 -13.92
N ARG A 105 15.18 -16.13 -14.75
CA ARG A 105 15.82 -16.71 -15.93
C ARG A 105 16.11 -15.66 -16.99
N VAL A 106 15.09 -14.85 -17.34
CA VAL A 106 15.21 -13.88 -18.45
C VAL A 106 15.98 -12.62 -18.07
N LEU A 107 16.15 -12.33 -16.79
CA LEU A 107 17.00 -11.24 -16.32
C LEU A 107 18.49 -11.57 -16.50
N LYS A 108 19.25 -10.61 -16.98
CA LYS A 108 20.72 -10.65 -16.98
C LYS A 108 21.27 -10.71 -15.56
N PRO A 109 22.54 -11.18 -15.39
CA PRO A 109 23.24 -10.98 -14.12
C PRO A 109 23.18 -9.52 -13.69
N SER A 110 22.92 -9.30 -12.40
CA SER A 110 22.71 -7.98 -11.79
C SER A 110 21.48 -7.20 -12.28
N GLY A 111 20.59 -7.83 -13.05
CA GLY A 111 19.35 -7.22 -13.53
C GLY A 111 18.35 -6.99 -12.40
N PHE A 112 17.40 -6.10 -12.62
CA PHE A 112 16.42 -5.62 -11.65
C PHE A 112 15.02 -6.14 -11.95
N CYS A 113 14.30 -6.51 -10.90
CA CYS A 113 12.87 -6.85 -10.93
C CYS A 113 12.10 -5.84 -10.09
N ILE A 114 11.06 -5.22 -10.67
CA ILE A 114 10.17 -4.29 -9.99
C ILE A 114 8.75 -4.83 -10.12
N LEU A 115 8.10 -5.10 -8.98
CA LEU A 115 6.73 -5.59 -8.93
C LEU A 115 5.85 -4.62 -8.15
N ILE A 116 4.66 -4.34 -8.67
CA ILE A 116 3.59 -3.62 -7.99
C ILE A 116 2.32 -4.47 -8.09
N ALA A 117 1.68 -4.72 -6.95
CA ALA A 117 0.44 -5.50 -6.89
C ALA A 117 -0.42 -5.01 -5.72
N PRO A 118 -1.76 -5.13 -5.80
CA PRO A 118 -2.65 -4.65 -4.75
C PRO A 118 -2.47 -5.42 -3.43
N SER A 119 -2.51 -4.70 -2.31
CA SER A 119 -2.55 -5.29 -0.96
C SER A 119 -3.96 -5.34 -0.38
N SER A 120 -4.91 -4.61 -0.96
CA SER A 120 -6.31 -4.54 -0.53
C SER A 120 -7.25 -4.48 -1.74
N GLY A 121 -8.52 -4.14 -1.53
CA GLY A 121 -9.50 -3.98 -2.58
C GLY A 121 -10.41 -5.19 -2.79
N MET A 122 -11.51 -4.96 -3.52
CA MET A 122 -12.50 -5.98 -3.81
C MET A 122 -11.99 -7.01 -4.83
N GLU A 123 -12.62 -8.21 -4.84
CA GLU A 123 -12.36 -9.21 -5.89
C GLU A 123 -12.67 -8.61 -7.27
N HIS A 124 -11.70 -8.71 -8.20
CA HIS A 124 -11.86 -8.30 -9.59
C HIS A 124 -11.16 -9.29 -10.52
N LYS A 125 -11.91 -9.93 -11.39
CA LYS A 125 -11.41 -11.00 -12.25
C LYS A 125 -10.96 -10.48 -13.62
N ALA A 126 -9.66 -10.71 -13.93
CA ALA A 126 -9.11 -10.39 -15.25
C ALA A 126 -8.02 -11.41 -15.71
N PRO A 127 -8.35 -12.68 -16.03
CA PRO A 127 -9.61 -13.43 -15.87
C PRO A 127 -9.80 -14.03 -14.48
N LYS A 128 -8.77 -14.06 -13.62
CA LYS A 128 -8.76 -14.58 -12.25
C LYS A 128 -8.36 -13.47 -11.30
N ASP A 129 -8.68 -13.63 -10.02
CA ASP A 129 -8.20 -12.77 -8.95
C ASP A 129 -7.81 -13.68 -7.79
N CYS A 130 -6.52 -13.88 -7.57
CA CYS A 130 -5.99 -14.94 -6.73
C CYS A 130 -5.41 -14.42 -5.41
N TYR A 131 -4.79 -13.21 -5.44
CA TYR A 131 -3.96 -12.76 -4.32
C TYR A 131 -4.12 -11.27 -4.02
N ARG A 132 -3.80 -10.93 -2.77
CA ARG A 132 -3.43 -9.60 -2.31
C ARG A 132 -2.06 -9.69 -1.65
N TYR A 133 -1.13 -8.81 -2.02
CA TYR A 133 0.24 -8.90 -1.59
C TYR A 133 0.57 -7.87 -0.52
N TYR A 134 1.29 -8.32 0.49
CA TYR A 134 2.02 -7.46 1.38
C TYR A 134 3.51 -7.46 0.99
N ALA A 135 4.27 -6.48 1.53
CA ALA A 135 5.71 -6.37 1.30
C ALA A 135 6.47 -7.68 1.57
N ASP A 136 6.11 -8.39 2.65
CA ASP A 136 6.71 -9.68 3.00
C ASP A 136 6.38 -10.78 2.00
N GLY A 137 5.17 -10.76 1.41
CA GLY A 137 4.75 -11.73 0.38
C GLY A 137 5.55 -11.56 -0.91
N LEU A 138 5.70 -10.33 -1.42
CA LEU A 138 6.56 -10.04 -2.58
C LEU A 138 8.03 -10.36 -2.28
N SER A 139 8.51 -10.02 -1.09
CA SER A 139 9.87 -10.34 -0.64
C SER A 139 10.12 -11.85 -0.58
N ALA A 140 9.14 -12.65 -0.17
CA ALA A 140 9.24 -14.11 -0.14
C ALA A 140 9.36 -14.69 -1.55
N LEU A 141 8.58 -14.19 -2.52
CA LEU A 141 8.70 -14.58 -3.93
C LEU A 141 10.09 -14.27 -4.48
N ALA A 142 10.62 -13.07 -4.22
CA ALA A 142 11.96 -12.68 -4.65
C ALA A 142 13.03 -13.61 -4.06
N LYS A 143 12.98 -13.89 -2.76
CA LYS A 143 13.90 -14.83 -2.08
C LYS A 143 13.80 -16.24 -2.63
N TRP A 144 12.59 -16.71 -2.98
CA TRP A 144 12.38 -18.00 -3.65
C TRP A 144 13.14 -18.11 -4.98
N ALA A 145 13.28 -17.00 -5.71
CA ALA A 145 14.00 -16.91 -6.97
C ALA A 145 15.48 -16.48 -6.82
N ASP A 146 16.05 -16.52 -5.61
CA ASP A 146 17.42 -16.11 -5.30
C ASP A 146 17.75 -14.63 -5.58
N PHE A 147 16.76 -13.76 -5.58
CA PHE A 147 16.98 -12.34 -5.62
C PHE A 147 17.38 -11.75 -4.26
N LYS A 148 18.14 -10.66 -4.30
CA LYS A 148 18.30 -9.74 -3.17
C LYS A 148 17.17 -8.71 -3.23
N VAL A 149 16.34 -8.66 -2.21
CA VAL A 149 15.36 -7.60 -2.04
C VAL A 149 16.08 -6.31 -1.64
N LEU A 150 15.88 -5.26 -2.42
CA LEU A 150 16.47 -3.95 -2.20
C LEU A 150 15.47 -3.02 -1.49
N HIS A 151 14.19 -3.14 -1.86
CA HIS A 151 13.09 -2.41 -1.27
C HIS A 151 11.82 -3.24 -1.33
N ALA A 152 10.99 -3.18 -0.29
CA ALA A 152 9.62 -3.66 -0.30
C ALA A 152 8.77 -2.83 0.67
N SER A 153 7.59 -2.39 0.23
CA SER A 153 6.67 -1.58 1.03
C SER A 153 5.22 -1.82 0.64
N VAL A 154 4.31 -1.34 1.47
CA VAL A 154 2.88 -1.22 1.16
C VAL A 154 2.48 0.23 1.39
N GLY A 155 1.61 0.77 0.54
CA GLY A 155 1.15 2.15 0.66
C GLY A 155 2.09 3.18 0.10
N GLY A 156 1.91 4.43 0.52
CA GLY A 156 2.44 5.64 -0.08
C GLY A 156 3.88 5.64 -0.58
N VAL A 157 4.12 6.42 -1.60
CA VAL A 157 5.46 6.75 -2.06
C VAL A 157 5.89 8.02 -1.31
N PRO A 158 7.07 8.04 -0.67
CA PRO A 158 7.58 9.27 -0.06
C PRO A 158 7.65 10.36 -1.11
N ASP A 159 7.29 11.60 -0.79
CA ASP A 159 7.27 12.76 -1.68
C ASP A 159 6.09 12.85 -2.67
N ILE A 160 5.21 11.87 -2.74
CA ILE A 160 3.93 12.01 -3.45
C ILE A 160 2.79 12.02 -2.42
N CYS A 161 2.94 12.86 -1.37
CA CYS A 161 1.93 13.00 -0.32
C CYS A 161 0.56 13.47 -0.83
N GLU A 162 0.48 14.05 -2.02
CA GLU A 162 -0.80 14.36 -2.68
C GLU A 162 -1.49 13.10 -3.22
N LEU A 163 -0.77 11.97 -3.32
CA LEU A 163 -1.31 10.65 -3.68
C LEU A 163 -1.49 9.72 -2.49
N ASP A 164 -1.20 10.16 -1.27
CA ASP A 164 -1.70 9.55 -0.04
C ASP A 164 -3.22 9.76 0.08
N ASP A 165 -3.87 9.72 -1.07
CA ASP A 165 -5.29 9.53 -1.13
C ASP A 165 -5.55 8.09 -0.66
N TRP A 166 -5.83 7.97 0.64
CA TRP A 166 -6.36 6.76 1.26
C TRP A 166 -7.65 6.29 0.57
N THR A 167 -8.05 6.98 -0.50
CA THR A 167 -9.11 6.60 -1.43
C THR A 167 -8.63 5.59 -2.47
N ASP A 168 -7.31 5.30 -2.58
CA ASP A 168 -6.85 4.15 -3.36
C ASP A 168 -7.24 2.86 -2.63
N ASP A 169 -8.39 2.32 -3.00
CA ASP A 169 -8.94 1.08 -2.45
C ASP A 169 -7.97 -0.12 -2.59
N TRP A 170 -6.91 0.01 -3.37
CA TRP A 170 -5.95 -1.05 -3.69
C TRP A 170 -4.73 -1.08 -2.79
N ASN A 171 -4.29 0.07 -2.28
CA ASN A 171 -3.14 0.23 -1.38
C ASN A 171 -1.94 -0.64 -1.80
N ASP A 172 -1.38 -0.36 -2.97
CA ASP A 172 -0.41 -1.22 -3.63
C ASP A 172 0.81 -1.58 -2.77
N ALA A 173 1.18 -2.85 -2.80
CA ALA A 173 2.50 -3.31 -2.39
C ALA A 173 3.48 -3.17 -3.56
N CYS A 174 4.70 -2.74 -3.30
CA CYS A 174 5.77 -2.69 -4.28
C CYS A 174 7.04 -3.35 -3.76
N MET A 175 7.83 -3.88 -4.70
CA MET A 175 9.11 -4.53 -4.43
C MET A 175 10.10 -4.21 -5.53
N VAL A 176 11.33 -3.92 -5.13
CA VAL A 176 12.52 -3.88 -6.00
C VAL A 176 13.49 -4.95 -5.55
N ALA A 177 13.92 -5.79 -6.48
CA ALA A 177 14.88 -6.85 -6.21
C ALA A 177 15.93 -6.95 -7.32
N GLN A 178 17.11 -7.47 -6.98
CA GLN A 178 18.24 -7.62 -7.90
C GLN A 178 18.68 -9.08 -8.01
N LYS A 179 18.91 -9.55 -9.24
CA LYS A 179 19.51 -10.86 -9.52
C LYS A 179 21.00 -10.84 -9.21
N LYS A 180 21.55 -11.98 -8.75
CA LYS A 180 23.00 -12.18 -8.53
C LYS A 180 23.80 -12.07 -9.86
N PRO A 181 25.09 -11.64 -9.83
CA PRO A 181 25.79 -11.05 -8.69
C PRO A 181 25.24 -9.67 -8.34
N PHE A 182 25.27 -9.31 -7.08
CA PHE A 182 24.72 -8.01 -6.64
C PHE A 182 25.74 -6.91 -6.94
N MET A 183 25.33 -5.90 -7.71
CA MET A 183 26.16 -4.70 -7.99
C MET A 183 26.20 -3.76 -6.78
N VAL A 184 25.28 -3.90 -5.88
CA VAL A 184 25.13 -3.04 -4.72
C VAL A 184 25.62 -3.83 -3.51
N GLU A 185 26.90 -3.72 -3.22
CA GLU A 185 27.48 -4.09 -1.94
C GLU A 185 27.31 -2.91 -0.98
N GLY A 186 26.46 -3.08 -0.03
CA GLY A 186 26.11 -2.05 0.97
C GLY A 186 24.61 -1.96 1.14
N ASP A 187 24.24 -1.42 2.25
CA ASP A 187 22.84 -1.17 2.57
C ASP A 187 22.36 -0.05 1.64
N ILE A 188 21.55 -0.36 0.61
CA ILE A 188 20.90 0.64 -0.23
C ILE A 188 20.01 1.56 0.61
N ASN A 189 19.74 1.20 1.85
CA ASN A 189 19.24 2.12 2.84
C ASN A 189 20.01 3.46 2.90
N MET A 190 21.22 3.56 2.34
CA MET A 190 21.90 4.86 2.25
C MET A 190 21.19 5.87 1.34
N PHE A 191 20.55 5.43 0.26
CA PHE A 191 19.78 6.34 -0.61
C PHE A 191 18.41 6.70 -0.02
N PHE A 192 17.88 5.83 0.87
CA PHE A 192 16.63 6.05 1.59
C PHE A 192 16.84 6.52 3.03
N GLN A 193 18.10 6.72 3.49
CA GLN A 193 18.38 7.10 4.89
C GLN A 193 17.91 8.50 5.26
N GLU A 194 17.73 9.41 4.30
CA GLU A 194 17.21 10.74 4.60
C GLU A 194 15.67 10.78 4.68
N LYS A 195 14.98 9.81 4.07
CA LYS A 195 13.51 9.70 4.15
C LYS A 195 13.11 8.22 4.28
N ARG A 196 13.29 7.66 5.47
CA ARG A 196 12.75 6.34 5.78
C ARG A 196 11.24 6.40 5.69
N VAL A 197 10.66 5.79 4.65
CA VAL A 197 9.33 5.21 4.82
C VAL A 197 9.54 4.00 5.71
N PRO A 198 9.02 4.00 6.93
CA PRO A 198 9.21 2.87 7.81
C PRO A 198 8.55 1.65 7.16
N VAL A 199 9.30 0.56 7.00
CA VAL A 199 8.68 -0.75 6.79
C VAL A 199 8.06 -1.11 8.14
N TYR A 200 6.77 -0.80 8.28
CA TYR A 200 6.05 -1.06 9.52
C TYR A 200 5.75 -2.55 9.62
N GLY A 201 6.44 -3.26 10.50
CA GLY A 201 5.96 -4.51 11.03
C GLY A 201 4.65 -4.26 11.81
N TYR A 202 3.85 -5.30 12.05
CA TYR A 202 2.62 -5.21 12.85
C TYR A 202 2.82 -4.45 14.18
N HIS A 203 4.00 -4.63 14.80
CA HIS A 203 4.37 -3.94 16.03
C HIS A 203 4.62 -2.43 15.83
N ASP A 204 5.10 -2.03 14.67
CA ASP A 204 5.39 -0.63 14.36
C ASP A 204 4.12 0.13 13.99
N ILE A 205 3.17 -0.53 13.31
CA ILE A 205 1.83 0.01 13.04
C ILE A 205 1.10 0.27 14.35
N TYR A 206 1.17 -0.67 15.31
CA TYR A 206 0.56 -0.50 16.62
C TYR A 206 1.16 0.69 17.40
N LYS A 207 2.50 0.84 17.37
CA LYS A 207 3.18 2.01 17.97
C LYS A 207 2.81 3.33 17.31
N LEU A 208 2.59 3.32 16.00
CA LEU A 208 2.14 4.50 15.27
C LEU A 208 0.75 4.89 15.71
N TRP A 209 -0.17 3.94 15.75
CA TRP A 209 -1.51 4.12 16.27
C TRP A 209 -1.49 4.61 17.71
N GLU A 210 -0.67 4.01 18.58
CA GLU A 210 -0.49 4.45 19.95
C GLU A 210 -0.04 5.91 20.03
N THR A 211 0.92 6.32 19.21
CA THR A 211 1.43 7.68 19.14
C THR A 211 0.34 8.66 18.71
N GLU A 212 -0.41 8.36 17.67
CA GLU A 212 -1.48 9.22 17.14
C GLU A 212 -2.66 9.32 18.10
N VAL A 213 -3.06 8.21 18.71
CA VAL A 213 -4.10 8.21 19.76
C VAL A 213 -3.69 9.08 20.94
N ARG A 214 -2.46 8.92 21.45
CA ARG A 214 -1.95 9.73 22.57
C ARG A 214 -1.84 11.21 22.18
N ARG A 215 -1.44 11.52 20.94
CA ARG A 215 -1.37 12.89 20.41
C ARG A 215 -2.77 13.53 20.31
N ALA A 216 -3.76 12.82 19.78
CA ALA A 216 -5.13 13.29 19.74
C ALA A 216 -5.66 13.58 21.15
N CYS A 217 -5.41 12.66 22.08
CA CYS A 217 -5.87 12.77 23.48
C CYS A 217 -5.09 13.83 24.30
N SER A 218 -3.87 14.20 23.94
CA SER A 218 -3.11 15.23 24.65
C SER A 218 -3.75 16.62 24.60
N LYS A 219 -4.68 16.84 23.69
CA LYS A 219 -5.42 18.09 23.50
C LYS A 219 -6.79 18.07 24.24
N PHE A 220 -7.10 17.01 24.97
CA PHE A 220 -8.33 16.89 25.74
C PHE A 220 -8.22 17.53 27.12
N ASP A 221 -9.37 17.87 27.67
CA ASP A 221 -9.51 18.18 29.10
C ASP A 221 -9.21 16.89 29.90
N GLY A 222 -8.13 16.89 30.65
CA GLY A 222 -7.65 15.72 31.38
C GLY A 222 -8.58 15.23 32.50
N GLU A 223 -9.56 16.07 32.90
CA GLU A 223 -10.54 15.71 33.92
C GLU A 223 -11.77 15.00 33.36
N LYS A 224 -12.04 15.13 32.06
CA LYS A 224 -13.20 14.52 31.42
C LYS A 224 -12.88 13.13 30.87
N PRO A 225 -13.74 12.14 31.10
CA PRO A 225 -13.62 10.82 30.50
C PRO A 225 -13.83 10.89 28.98
N ILE A 226 -13.40 9.85 28.27
CA ILE A 226 -13.41 9.79 26.79
C ILE A 226 -14.62 8.98 26.31
N ALA A 227 -15.33 9.52 25.32
CA ALA A 227 -16.31 8.82 24.50
C ALA A 227 -15.75 8.58 23.12
N LEU A 228 -15.86 7.36 22.58
CA LEU A 228 -15.35 6.98 21.26
C LEU A 228 -16.49 6.97 20.26
N PHE A 229 -16.43 7.80 19.23
CA PHE A 229 -17.45 7.83 18.17
C PHE A 229 -17.04 6.87 17.04
N GLY A 230 -17.61 5.69 17.05
CA GLY A 230 -17.37 4.57 16.14
C GLY A 230 -17.12 3.27 16.91
N ALA A 231 -18.17 2.46 17.10
CA ALA A 231 -18.09 1.13 17.70
C ALA A 231 -17.71 0.09 16.65
N GLY A 232 -16.44 0.08 16.25
CA GLY A 232 -15.88 -0.79 15.23
C GLY A 232 -14.41 -1.14 15.52
N LEU A 233 -13.73 -1.73 14.54
CA LEU A 233 -12.34 -2.19 14.70
C LEU A 233 -11.41 -1.05 15.15
N ILE A 234 -11.52 0.15 14.57
CA ILE A 234 -10.71 1.31 14.96
C ILE A 234 -11.02 1.69 16.42
N GLY A 235 -12.30 1.79 16.78
CA GLY A 235 -12.69 2.09 18.15
C GLY A 235 -12.20 1.07 19.18
N SER A 236 -12.21 -0.23 18.84
CA SER A 236 -11.67 -1.26 19.74
C SER A 236 -10.15 -1.16 19.89
N THR A 237 -9.43 -0.87 18.82
CA THR A 237 -7.97 -0.64 18.89
C THR A 237 -7.64 0.57 19.76
N VAL A 238 -8.40 1.65 19.63
CA VAL A 238 -8.23 2.85 20.47
C VAL A 238 -8.55 2.56 21.93
N LEU A 239 -9.59 1.76 22.22
CA LEU A 239 -9.89 1.30 23.57
C LEU A 239 -8.72 0.52 24.18
N ASP A 240 -8.13 -0.42 23.41
CA ASP A 240 -6.98 -1.22 23.85
C ASP A 240 -5.74 -0.33 24.13
N ILE A 241 -5.53 0.73 23.36
CA ILE A 241 -4.43 1.68 23.54
C ILE A 241 -4.65 2.59 24.78
N LEU A 242 -5.86 3.09 24.99
CA LEU A 242 -6.15 4.02 26.07
C LEU A 242 -6.34 3.33 27.41
N GLY A 243 -6.84 2.11 27.41
CA GLY A 243 -7.32 1.38 28.58
C GLY A 243 -8.80 1.59 28.85
N ALA A 244 -9.46 0.54 29.33
CA ALA A 244 -10.90 0.53 29.54
C ALA A 244 -11.39 1.52 30.63
N ASP A 245 -10.52 1.89 31.56
CA ASP A 245 -10.77 2.85 32.62
C ASP A 245 -10.95 4.29 32.16
N LYS A 246 -10.31 4.64 31.02
CA LYS A 246 -10.38 5.99 30.43
C LYS A 246 -11.55 6.19 29.49
N VAL A 247 -12.09 5.11 28.94
CA VAL A 247 -13.19 5.15 27.97
C VAL A 247 -14.50 4.82 28.64
N SER A 248 -15.47 5.71 28.55
CA SER A 248 -16.79 5.51 29.19
C SER A 248 -17.72 4.65 28.33
N PHE A 249 -17.86 4.97 27.05
CA PHE A 249 -18.78 4.29 26.14
C PHE A 249 -18.42 4.59 24.69
N TYR A 250 -19.08 3.86 23.79
CA TYR A 250 -19.07 4.18 22.35
C TYR A 250 -20.30 4.97 21.93
N ILE A 251 -20.13 5.80 20.93
CA ILE A 251 -21.21 6.45 20.19
C ILE A 251 -21.23 5.81 18.80
N ASP A 252 -22.40 5.45 18.29
CA ASP A 252 -22.52 4.92 16.92
C ASP A 252 -23.86 5.35 16.31
N ASN A 253 -23.89 5.52 14.98
CA ASN A 253 -25.09 5.84 14.22
C ASN A 253 -25.86 4.59 13.76
N SER A 254 -25.26 3.40 13.91
CA SER A 254 -25.87 2.14 13.48
C SER A 254 -26.91 1.66 14.49
N LEU A 255 -28.17 1.62 14.05
CA LEU A 255 -29.29 1.09 14.86
C LEU A 255 -29.07 -0.36 15.32
N SER A 256 -28.27 -1.12 14.60
CA SER A 256 -27.94 -2.51 14.96
C SER A 256 -27.00 -2.62 16.14
N LYS A 257 -26.28 -1.54 16.49
CA LYS A 257 -25.29 -1.49 17.58
C LYS A 257 -25.81 -0.74 18.81
N ILE A 258 -26.60 0.30 18.62
CA ILE A 258 -27.14 1.15 19.68
C ILE A 258 -27.92 0.29 20.71
N GLY A 259 -27.68 0.56 21.99
CA GLY A 259 -28.29 -0.17 23.11
C GLY A 259 -27.65 -1.52 23.40
N LYS A 260 -26.55 -1.87 22.73
CA LYS A 260 -25.77 -3.09 22.97
C LYS A 260 -24.43 -2.76 23.59
N GLU A 261 -23.75 -3.78 24.08
CA GLU A 261 -22.35 -3.70 24.50
C GLU A 261 -21.41 -4.06 23.35
N TYR A 262 -20.30 -3.35 23.26
CA TYR A 262 -19.19 -3.65 22.39
C TYR A 262 -17.87 -3.54 23.17
N ARG A 263 -17.12 -4.66 23.28
CA ARG A 263 -15.88 -4.70 24.10
C ARG A 263 -16.09 -4.20 25.53
N ASP A 264 -17.13 -4.71 26.20
CA ASP A 264 -17.52 -4.38 27.57
C ASP A 264 -17.87 -2.89 27.82
N LYS A 265 -18.22 -2.18 26.77
CA LYS A 265 -18.67 -0.78 26.79
C LYS A 265 -20.03 -0.63 26.11
N ASN A 266 -20.90 0.15 26.71
CA ASN A 266 -22.20 0.47 26.14
C ASN A 266 -22.02 1.25 24.80
N VAL A 267 -22.89 1.00 23.84
CA VAL A 267 -23.01 1.78 22.61
C VAL A 267 -24.27 2.62 22.67
N ILE A 268 -24.13 3.95 22.68
CA ILE A 268 -25.25 4.89 22.72
C ILE A 268 -25.44 5.59 21.40
N SER A 269 -26.60 6.18 21.16
CA SER A 269 -26.87 6.99 19.98
C SER A 269 -26.20 8.37 20.07
N PHE A 270 -26.04 9.03 18.93
CA PHE A 270 -25.59 10.43 18.91
C PHE A 270 -26.60 11.37 19.60
N ASP A 271 -27.91 11.13 19.45
CA ASP A 271 -28.94 11.93 20.09
C ASP A 271 -28.89 11.84 21.63
N GLU A 272 -28.53 10.68 22.18
CA GLU A 272 -28.31 10.50 23.60
C GLU A 272 -27.03 11.20 24.07
N TYR A 273 -25.93 11.02 23.30
CA TYR A 273 -24.65 11.65 23.61
C TYR A 273 -24.74 13.19 23.57
N SER A 274 -25.40 13.77 22.58
CA SER A 274 -25.46 15.24 22.37
C SER A 274 -26.03 15.98 23.59
N LYS A 275 -26.90 15.33 24.39
CA LYS A 275 -27.49 15.89 25.62
C LYS A 275 -26.49 15.98 26.79
N MET A 276 -25.39 15.27 26.72
CA MET A 276 -24.39 15.21 27.79
C MET A 276 -22.96 15.46 27.28
N SER A 277 -22.80 15.89 26.03
CA SER A 277 -21.51 16.01 25.31
C SER A 277 -20.48 16.83 26.11
N GLY A 278 -20.89 17.90 26.79
CA GLY A 278 -20.00 18.73 27.58
C GLY A 278 -19.31 18.02 28.76
N GLN A 279 -19.75 16.81 29.13
CA GLN A 279 -19.16 16.01 30.21
C GLN A 279 -18.06 15.07 29.76
N TYR A 280 -17.85 14.92 28.43
CA TYR A 280 -16.93 13.95 27.85
C TYR A 280 -16.06 14.58 26.79
N ASN A 281 -14.87 14.04 26.63
CA ASN A 281 -14.02 14.27 25.46
C ASN A 281 -14.44 13.33 24.33
N CYS A 282 -14.77 13.85 23.14
CA CYS A 282 -15.19 13.04 22.00
C CYS A 282 -14.00 12.77 21.07
N LEU A 283 -13.70 11.50 20.84
CA LEU A 283 -12.70 11.05 19.86
C LEU A 283 -13.39 10.28 18.75
N ILE A 284 -13.26 10.76 17.49
CA ILE A 284 -13.78 10.05 16.32
C ILE A 284 -12.85 8.88 16.00
N THR A 285 -13.40 7.67 15.99
CA THR A 285 -12.70 6.39 15.80
C THR A 285 -13.35 5.58 14.68
N ALA A 286 -13.47 6.18 13.51
CA ALA A 286 -14.06 5.60 12.32
C ALA A 286 -13.07 5.71 11.14
N SER A 287 -13.36 5.05 10.01
CA SER A 287 -12.59 5.25 8.77
C SER A 287 -12.70 6.70 8.30
N TYR A 288 -11.71 7.18 7.55
CA TYR A 288 -11.61 8.59 7.14
C TYR A 288 -12.92 9.14 6.56
N LYS A 289 -13.52 8.45 5.59
CA LYS A 289 -14.80 8.87 4.97
C LYS A 289 -15.93 9.01 6.00
N ILE A 290 -16.09 8.02 6.87
CA ILE A 290 -17.11 8.04 7.92
C ILE A 290 -16.78 9.12 8.96
N SER A 291 -15.53 9.35 9.28
CA SER A 291 -15.08 10.41 10.18
C SER A 291 -15.48 11.79 9.70
N LEU A 292 -15.43 12.06 8.39
CA LEU A 292 -15.89 13.33 7.81
C LEU A 292 -17.40 13.53 7.96
N GLU A 293 -18.20 12.47 7.87
CA GLU A 293 -19.65 12.53 8.09
C GLU A 293 -19.96 12.78 9.57
N ILE A 294 -19.31 12.06 10.47
CA ILE A 294 -19.40 12.25 11.92
C ILE A 294 -18.98 13.67 12.31
N ARG A 295 -17.90 14.16 11.75
CA ARG A 295 -17.41 15.54 11.95
C ARG A 295 -18.50 16.56 11.64
N LYS A 296 -19.14 16.48 10.47
CA LYS A 296 -20.25 17.40 10.09
C LYS A 296 -21.39 17.32 11.09
N GLN A 297 -21.73 16.13 11.59
CA GLN A 297 -22.78 15.92 12.58
C GLN A 297 -22.44 16.59 13.91
N LEU A 298 -21.20 16.46 14.40
CA LEU A 298 -20.72 17.08 15.64
C LEU A 298 -20.63 18.59 15.53
N GLU A 299 -20.13 19.11 14.41
CA GLU A 299 -20.06 20.56 14.13
C GLU A 299 -21.47 21.20 14.09
N ALA A 300 -22.42 20.55 13.45
CA ALA A 300 -23.81 21.01 13.40
C ALA A 300 -24.48 21.05 14.79
N ALA A 301 -24.06 20.20 15.70
CA ALA A 301 -24.53 20.14 17.09
C ALA A 301 -23.70 21.01 18.05
N GLY A 302 -22.66 21.69 17.59
CA GLY A 302 -21.76 22.49 18.43
C GLY A 302 -20.96 21.69 19.45
N VAL A 303 -20.67 20.42 19.15
CA VAL A 303 -19.95 19.51 20.04
C VAL A 303 -18.46 19.54 19.73
N GLU A 304 -17.62 19.73 20.75
CA GLU A 304 -16.17 19.61 20.62
C GLU A 304 -15.74 18.15 20.42
N TYR A 305 -14.80 17.94 19.53
CA TYR A 305 -14.28 16.62 19.19
C TYR A 305 -12.78 16.67 18.80
N ARG A 306 -12.16 15.49 18.69
CA ARG A 306 -10.87 15.27 18.02
C ARG A 306 -11.00 14.11 17.04
N MET A 307 -10.18 14.15 16.01
CA MET A 307 -10.07 13.06 15.03
C MET A 307 -8.68 12.45 15.11
N LEU A 308 -8.57 11.14 14.90
CA LEU A 308 -7.29 10.46 14.82
C LEU A 308 -6.47 10.97 13.62
N TYR A 309 -7.15 11.38 12.54
CA TYR A 309 -6.52 11.79 11.28
C TYR A 309 -6.20 13.29 11.19
N ASP A 310 -6.65 14.13 12.11
CA ASP A 310 -6.27 15.56 12.15
C ASP A 310 -4.77 15.77 12.42
N ALA A 311 -4.10 14.74 12.89
CA ALA A 311 -2.68 14.77 13.21
C ALA A 311 -1.79 14.43 12.02
N VAL A 312 -2.35 13.86 10.96
CA VAL A 312 -1.64 13.48 9.73
C VAL A 312 -1.65 14.61 8.70
N LEU A 313 -2.62 15.54 8.82
CA LEU A 313 -2.84 16.65 7.88
C LEU A 313 -2.40 18.03 8.40
N GLY A 314 -1.74 18.12 9.55
CA GLY A 314 -1.31 19.37 10.18
C GLY A 314 0.20 19.58 10.24
#